data_18401271436421e32895bab82381b494
#
_entry.id   18401271436421e32895bab82381b494
#
_cell.length_a   1.000
_cell.length_b   1.000
_cell.length_c   1.000
_cell.angle_alpha   90.00
_cell.angle_beta   90.00
_cell.angle_gamma   90.00
#
_symmetry.space_group_name_H-M   'P 1'
#
loop_
_entity.id
_entity.type
_entity.pdbx_description
1 polymer ?
#
loop_
_entity_poly.entity_id
_entity_poly.type
_entity_poly.pdbx_seq_one_letter_code
_entity_poly.pdbx_strand_id
1 'polypeptide(L)'
;MFKLNKNITVKTPSGFKSFSGIQKVYKPFYHWIIFDDGSEIKCSDNHSFGEEQIKASMIKVDDFLQGKKVVYNEVVEEGVYLYDLLDVGEDNLYYSNNIISHNCEFLGSTNTLINPTKLKNLVYENPIKRNAGLDIYENAKPENNYLITVDVARGLGNDYSAFIVFDITQFPYKVVAKYRNNEIKPMLFPNIIEEVGKAYNDAWLLIEVNDIGDQVANILHYDLEYDNLLMASMRGRAGQIVGTGFSGKKSQLGVRMTSAVKKLGCSNLKTF
;
A
#
# COMPACT_ATOMS: atom_id res chain seq x y z
N MET A 1 -14.55 2.80 -0.08
CA MET A 1 -15.43 1.88 0.68
C MET A 1 -15.77 0.75 -0.24
N PHE A 2 -15.28 -0.46 0.04
CA PHE A 2 -15.58 -1.64 -0.78
C PHE A 2 -16.92 -2.23 -0.32
N LYS A 3 -17.83 -2.44 -1.25
CA LYS A 3 -19.07 -3.16 -0.97
C LYS A 3 -18.97 -4.51 -1.67
N LEU A 4 -18.91 -5.59 -0.90
CA LEU A 4 -18.93 -6.95 -1.45
C LEU A 4 -20.23 -7.19 -2.21
N ASN A 5 -20.12 -7.72 -3.42
CA ASN A 5 -21.24 -8.14 -4.21
C ASN A 5 -21.89 -9.40 -3.58
N LYS A 6 -23.18 -9.30 -3.30
CA LYS A 6 -23.97 -10.45 -2.87
C LYS A 6 -24.98 -10.76 -3.97
N ASN A 7 -24.69 -11.73 -4.83
CA ASN A 7 -25.61 -12.27 -5.85
C ASN A 7 -26.06 -11.31 -6.96
N ILE A 8 -25.19 -10.34 -7.34
CA ILE A 8 -25.43 -9.46 -8.49
C ILE A 8 -24.47 -9.87 -9.61
N THR A 9 -24.95 -9.89 -10.83
CA THR A 9 -24.15 -10.12 -12.04
C THR A 9 -24.15 -8.90 -12.93
N VAL A 10 -23.10 -8.72 -13.70
CA VAL A 10 -22.99 -7.66 -14.72
C VAL A 10 -22.95 -8.27 -16.11
N LYS A 11 -23.51 -7.56 -17.07
CA LYS A 11 -23.43 -7.96 -18.49
C LYS A 11 -22.02 -7.74 -19.01
N THR A 12 -21.43 -8.76 -19.61
CA THR A 12 -20.12 -8.74 -20.27
C THR A 12 -20.25 -9.21 -21.71
N PRO A 13 -19.23 -9.06 -22.57
CA PRO A 13 -19.26 -9.63 -23.93
C PRO A 13 -19.48 -11.14 -23.95
N SER A 14 -19.03 -11.85 -22.94
CA SER A 14 -19.17 -13.32 -22.80
C SER A 14 -20.40 -13.76 -21.98
N GLY A 15 -21.37 -12.87 -21.75
CA GLY A 15 -22.60 -13.15 -20.97
C GLY A 15 -22.59 -12.49 -19.60
N PHE A 16 -23.49 -12.90 -18.72
CA PHE A 16 -23.55 -12.36 -17.36
C PHE A 16 -22.49 -13.01 -16.47
N LYS A 17 -21.66 -12.19 -15.82
CA LYS A 17 -20.57 -12.62 -14.93
C LYS A 17 -20.73 -12.02 -13.54
N SER A 18 -20.21 -12.74 -12.54
CA SER A 18 -20.04 -12.19 -11.18
C SER A 18 -18.86 -11.24 -11.14
N PHE A 19 -18.82 -10.40 -10.11
CA PHE A 19 -17.73 -9.51 -9.80
C PHE A 19 -17.51 -9.46 -8.28
N SER A 20 -16.31 -9.12 -7.82
CA SER A 20 -15.96 -9.23 -6.40
C SER A 20 -16.46 -8.05 -5.55
N GLY A 21 -16.68 -6.89 -6.16
CA GLY A 21 -17.17 -5.71 -5.44
C GLY A 21 -17.27 -4.46 -6.31
N ILE A 22 -17.64 -3.35 -5.68
CA ILE A 22 -17.70 -2.03 -6.30
C ILE A 22 -16.75 -1.10 -5.54
N GLN A 23 -15.83 -0.49 -6.25
CA GLN A 23 -14.97 0.55 -5.73
C GLN A 23 -15.60 1.92 -5.97
N LYS A 24 -15.58 2.77 -4.95
CA LYS A 24 -15.96 4.19 -5.05
C LYS A 24 -14.71 5.04 -4.82
N VAL A 25 -14.34 5.84 -5.81
CA VAL A 25 -13.16 6.71 -5.78
C VAL A 25 -13.57 8.15 -6.01
N TYR A 26 -13.06 9.07 -5.20
CA TYR A 26 -13.19 10.50 -5.45
C TYR A 26 -12.14 10.95 -6.46
N LYS A 27 -12.57 11.71 -7.48
CA LYS A 27 -11.69 12.35 -8.46
C LYS A 27 -11.96 13.84 -8.48
N PRO A 28 -10.91 14.70 -8.53
CA PRO A 28 -11.09 16.16 -8.62
C PRO A 28 -11.59 16.62 -9.98
N PHE A 29 -11.45 15.81 -11.01
CA PHE A 29 -11.94 16.03 -12.37
C PHE A 29 -12.31 14.69 -13.01
N TYR A 30 -13.09 14.73 -14.09
CA TYR A 30 -13.50 13.57 -14.87
C TYR A 30 -13.67 13.92 -16.34
N HIS A 31 -13.60 12.90 -17.22
CA HIS A 31 -14.04 13.02 -18.62
C HIS A 31 -15.55 12.80 -18.68
N TRP A 32 -16.24 13.71 -19.36
CA TRP A 32 -17.65 13.56 -19.70
C TRP A 32 -17.76 13.29 -21.19
N ILE A 33 -18.14 12.07 -21.55
CA ILE A 33 -18.26 11.60 -22.94
C ILE A 33 -19.74 11.42 -23.23
N ILE A 34 -20.22 12.05 -24.32
CA ILE A 34 -21.61 11.92 -24.82
C ILE A 34 -21.55 11.34 -26.22
N PHE A 35 -22.47 10.42 -26.49
CA PHE A 35 -22.62 9.74 -27.78
C PHE A 35 -23.82 10.27 -28.56
N ASP A 36 -23.84 9.99 -29.87
CA ASP A 36 -24.89 10.43 -30.82
C ASP A 36 -26.28 9.86 -30.50
N ASP A 37 -26.38 8.78 -29.74
CA ASP A 37 -27.63 8.21 -29.25
C ASP A 37 -28.12 8.84 -27.93
N GLY A 38 -27.41 9.85 -27.43
CA GLY A 38 -27.70 10.54 -26.14
C GLY A 38 -27.22 9.79 -24.91
N SER A 39 -26.60 8.63 -25.03
CA SER A 39 -25.96 7.98 -23.89
C SER A 39 -24.70 8.73 -23.46
N GLU A 40 -24.38 8.69 -22.16
CA GLU A 40 -23.23 9.39 -21.61
C GLU A 40 -22.44 8.51 -20.65
N ILE A 41 -21.15 8.79 -20.51
CA ILE A 41 -20.25 8.15 -19.53
C ILE A 41 -19.41 9.24 -18.85
N LYS A 42 -19.35 9.17 -17.50
CA LYS A 42 -18.41 9.95 -16.70
C LYS A 42 -17.35 9.02 -16.14
N CYS A 43 -16.09 9.27 -16.48
CA CYS A 43 -15.00 8.37 -16.13
C CYS A 43 -13.70 9.13 -15.85
N SER A 44 -12.70 8.43 -15.30
CA SER A 44 -11.35 8.99 -15.15
C SER A 44 -10.65 9.07 -16.51
N ASP A 45 -9.64 9.90 -16.62
CA ASP A 45 -8.80 10.11 -17.81
C ASP A 45 -8.14 8.82 -18.32
N ASN A 46 -7.81 7.91 -17.42
CA ASN A 46 -7.19 6.62 -17.73
C ASN A 46 -8.17 5.45 -17.84
N HIS A 47 -9.49 5.70 -17.74
CA HIS A 47 -10.51 4.66 -17.99
C HIS A 47 -10.43 4.17 -19.43
N SER A 48 -10.47 2.86 -19.62
CA SER A 48 -10.28 2.23 -20.92
C SER A 48 -11.59 1.62 -21.44
N PHE A 49 -11.79 1.70 -22.75
CA PHE A 49 -12.96 1.19 -23.45
C PHE A 49 -12.58 0.14 -24.49
N GLY A 50 -13.44 -0.86 -24.66
CA GLY A 50 -13.29 -1.91 -25.66
C GLY A 50 -12.14 -2.87 -25.36
N GLU A 51 -12.02 -3.89 -26.22
CA GLU A 51 -10.91 -4.87 -26.14
C GLU A 51 -9.55 -4.22 -26.43
N GLU A 52 -9.53 -3.15 -27.24
CA GLU A 52 -8.32 -2.40 -27.60
C GLU A 52 -7.84 -1.46 -26.48
N GLN A 53 -8.57 -1.36 -25.37
CA GLN A 53 -8.25 -0.54 -24.20
C GLN A 53 -7.98 0.94 -24.52
N ILE A 54 -8.82 1.55 -25.37
CA ILE A 54 -8.71 2.96 -25.73
C ILE A 54 -9.02 3.83 -24.50
N LYS A 55 -8.07 4.67 -24.08
CA LYS A 55 -8.24 5.54 -22.91
C LYS A 55 -9.19 6.70 -23.19
N ALA A 56 -9.99 7.09 -22.20
CA ALA A 56 -10.90 8.25 -22.28
C ALA A 56 -10.19 9.52 -22.75
N SER A 57 -8.97 9.78 -22.28
CA SER A 57 -8.14 10.93 -22.65
C SER A 57 -7.66 10.91 -24.12
N MET A 58 -7.74 9.77 -24.80
CA MET A 58 -7.32 9.63 -26.21
C MET A 58 -8.48 9.74 -27.20
N ILE A 59 -9.72 9.64 -26.71
CA ILE A 59 -10.93 9.70 -27.53
C ILE A 59 -11.22 11.15 -27.92
N LYS A 60 -11.52 11.38 -29.19
CA LYS A 60 -11.86 12.70 -29.74
C LYS A 60 -13.32 12.76 -30.17
N VAL A 61 -13.85 13.98 -30.24
CA VAL A 61 -15.15 14.22 -30.90
C VAL A 61 -15.03 13.74 -32.35
N ASP A 62 -16.09 13.14 -32.84
CA ASP A 62 -16.22 12.44 -34.15
C ASP A 62 -15.58 11.03 -34.21
N ASP A 63 -14.85 10.57 -33.16
CA ASP A 63 -14.43 9.16 -33.08
C ASP A 63 -15.63 8.23 -32.94
N PHE A 64 -15.45 6.97 -33.36
CA PHE A 64 -16.43 5.91 -33.18
C PHE A 64 -15.94 4.94 -32.08
N LEU A 65 -16.76 4.77 -31.03
CA LEU A 65 -16.52 3.81 -29.99
C LEU A 65 -17.62 2.73 -30.03
N GLN A 66 -17.25 1.53 -30.51
CA GLN A 66 -18.17 0.39 -30.62
C GLN A 66 -19.46 0.71 -31.41
N GLY A 67 -19.32 1.44 -32.52
CA GLY A 67 -20.42 1.81 -33.40
C GLY A 67 -21.22 3.04 -33.01
N LYS A 68 -20.93 3.67 -31.87
CA LYS A 68 -21.49 4.95 -31.45
C LYS A 68 -20.53 6.09 -31.73
N LYS A 69 -21.02 7.18 -32.26
CA LYS A 69 -20.23 8.36 -32.57
C LYS A 69 -20.09 9.23 -31.31
N VAL A 70 -18.90 9.64 -30.96
CA VAL A 70 -18.65 10.58 -29.87
C VAL A 70 -18.99 11.99 -30.33
N VAL A 71 -19.94 12.63 -29.68
CA VAL A 71 -20.37 14.01 -29.99
C VAL A 71 -19.82 15.03 -29.00
N TYR A 72 -19.34 14.57 -27.84
CA TYR A 72 -18.73 15.41 -26.81
C TYR A 72 -17.73 14.60 -25.99
N ASN A 73 -16.55 15.15 -25.71
CA ASN A 73 -15.59 14.62 -24.73
C ASN A 73 -14.75 15.78 -24.18
N GLU A 74 -15.04 16.19 -22.96
CA GLU A 74 -14.28 17.22 -22.25
C GLU A 74 -13.96 16.82 -20.83
N VAL A 75 -12.89 17.42 -20.32
CA VAL A 75 -12.51 17.32 -18.90
C VAL A 75 -13.34 18.33 -18.11
N VAL A 76 -14.08 17.83 -17.14
CA VAL A 76 -14.86 18.66 -16.22
C VAL A 76 -14.09 18.74 -14.90
N GLU A 77 -13.66 19.94 -14.52
CA GLU A 77 -12.94 20.23 -13.27
C GLU A 77 -13.92 20.39 -12.09
N GLU A 78 -14.70 19.35 -11.84
CA GLU A 78 -15.63 19.26 -10.73
C GLU A 78 -15.40 17.96 -9.98
N GLY A 79 -15.33 18.04 -8.65
CA GLY A 79 -15.13 16.86 -7.82
C GLY A 79 -16.28 15.86 -7.90
N VAL A 80 -15.98 14.63 -8.27
CA VAL A 80 -16.98 13.58 -8.46
C VAL A 80 -16.57 12.27 -7.81
N TYR A 81 -17.57 11.48 -7.37
CA TYR A 81 -17.36 10.09 -7.02
C TYR A 81 -17.61 9.21 -8.24
N LEU A 82 -16.57 8.53 -8.70
CA LEU A 82 -16.65 7.50 -9.73
C LEU A 82 -16.77 6.11 -9.09
N TYR A 83 -17.43 5.22 -9.80
CA TYR A 83 -17.65 3.84 -9.38
C TYR A 83 -17.09 2.89 -10.43
N ASP A 84 -16.37 1.87 -9.98
CA ASP A 84 -15.82 0.84 -10.84
C ASP A 84 -16.12 -0.54 -10.26
N LEU A 85 -16.26 -1.53 -11.12
CA LEU A 85 -16.47 -2.92 -10.72
C LEU A 85 -15.10 -3.58 -10.48
N LEU A 86 -15.03 -4.53 -9.57
CA LEU A 86 -13.80 -5.26 -9.24
C LEU A 86 -13.90 -6.70 -9.71
N ASP A 87 -12.85 -7.20 -10.37
CA ASP A 87 -12.68 -8.59 -10.80
C ASP A 87 -13.89 -9.11 -11.61
N VAL A 88 -14.19 -8.46 -12.71
CA VAL A 88 -15.31 -8.84 -13.61
C VAL A 88 -14.85 -9.94 -14.56
N GLY A 89 -15.22 -11.20 -14.28
CA GLY A 89 -14.85 -12.34 -15.14
C GLY A 89 -13.33 -12.45 -15.36
N GLU A 90 -12.94 -13.18 -16.41
CA GLU A 90 -11.52 -13.35 -16.76
C GLU A 90 -10.99 -12.20 -17.63
N ASP A 91 -11.86 -11.61 -18.46
CA ASP A 91 -11.49 -10.58 -19.44
C ASP A 91 -11.51 -9.16 -18.89
N ASN A 92 -12.03 -8.98 -17.66
CA ASN A 92 -12.21 -7.67 -17.02
C ASN A 92 -13.05 -6.66 -17.85
N LEU A 93 -13.94 -7.15 -18.72
CA LEU A 93 -14.80 -6.35 -19.58
C LEU A 93 -16.24 -6.38 -19.07
N TYR A 94 -16.92 -5.23 -19.10
CA TYR A 94 -18.34 -5.13 -18.80
C TYR A 94 -19.00 -4.01 -19.59
N TYR A 95 -20.33 -4.05 -19.70
CA TYR A 95 -21.08 -2.97 -20.35
C TYR A 95 -21.45 -1.86 -19.38
N SER A 96 -20.97 -0.64 -19.67
CA SER A 96 -21.37 0.60 -19.03
C SER A 96 -22.15 1.44 -20.06
N ASN A 97 -23.45 1.64 -19.86
CA ASN A 97 -24.33 2.31 -20.82
C ASN A 97 -24.25 1.77 -22.25
N ASN A 98 -24.17 0.45 -22.39
CA ASN A 98 -24.00 -0.30 -23.64
C ASN A 98 -22.66 -0.07 -24.37
N ILE A 99 -21.68 0.52 -23.73
CA ILE A 99 -20.29 0.58 -24.19
C ILE A 99 -19.47 -0.44 -23.40
N ILE A 100 -18.62 -1.21 -24.07
CA ILE A 100 -17.69 -2.11 -23.37
C ILE A 100 -16.65 -1.25 -22.69
N SER A 101 -16.70 -1.30 -21.36
CA SER A 101 -15.74 -0.66 -20.46
C SER A 101 -14.78 -1.72 -19.93
N HIS A 102 -13.53 -1.37 -19.84
CA HIS A 102 -12.56 -2.20 -19.16
C HIS A 102 -12.65 -1.88 -17.67
N ASN A 103 -12.84 -2.92 -16.85
CA ASN A 103 -12.61 -2.77 -15.42
C ASN A 103 -11.20 -2.21 -15.25
N CYS A 104 -11.09 -1.04 -14.66
CA CYS A 104 -9.77 -0.54 -14.26
C CYS A 104 -9.19 -1.53 -13.26
N GLU A 105 -8.48 -2.54 -13.78
CA GLU A 105 -7.48 -3.15 -12.94
C GLU A 105 -6.66 -2.00 -12.40
N PHE A 106 -6.57 -1.88 -11.09
CA PHE A 106 -5.48 -1.17 -10.50
C PHE A 106 -4.20 -1.96 -10.83
N LEU A 107 -3.85 -1.94 -12.10
CA LEU A 107 -2.50 -2.15 -12.54
C LEU A 107 -1.77 -0.96 -11.96
N GLY A 108 -1.31 -1.11 -10.74
CA GLY A 108 -0.32 -0.20 -10.21
C GLY A 108 0.66 0.08 -11.33
N SER A 109 1.09 1.32 -11.51
CA SER A 109 1.89 1.78 -12.64
C SER A 109 2.79 0.65 -13.16
N THR A 110 2.94 0.49 -14.47
CA THR A 110 3.78 -0.54 -15.11
C THR A 110 5.21 -0.63 -14.56
N ASN A 111 5.60 0.37 -13.76
CA ASN A 111 6.87 0.47 -13.03
C ASN A 111 6.74 0.27 -11.52
N THR A 112 5.79 -0.53 -11.03
CA THR A 112 5.76 -0.89 -9.60
C THR A 112 6.91 -1.81 -9.23
N LEU A 113 7.41 -1.66 -8.01
CA LEU A 113 8.47 -2.50 -7.47
C LEU A 113 8.08 -3.98 -7.48
N ILE A 114 6.85 -4.28 -7.07
CA ILE A 114 6.28 -5.63 -7.05
C ILE A 114 5.23 -5.73 -8.16
N ASN A 115 5.25 -6.82 -8.90
CA ASN A 115 4.28 -7.08 -9.95
C ASN A 115 2.83 -7.02 -9.38
N PRO A 116 1.93 -6.22 -9.96
CA PRO A 116 0.55 -6.11 -9.49
C PRO A 116 -0.19 -7.44 -9.38
N THR A 117 0.07 -8.38 -10.29
CA THR A 117 -0.50 -9.73 -10.24
C THR A 117 -0.07 -10.50 -8.98
N LYS A 118 1.19 -10.34 -8.54
CA LYS A 118 1.66 -10.91 -7.27
C LYS A 118 0.95 -10.28 -6.08
N LEU A 119 0.72 -8.96 -6.11
CA LEU A 119 0.00 -8.26 -5.04
C LEU A 119 -1.48 -8.67 -4.95
N LYS A 120 -2.13 -8.95 -6.08
CA LYS A 120 -3.51 -9.46 -6.11
C LYS A 120 -3.65 -10.84 -5.46
N ASN A 121 -2.64 -11.67 -5.59
CA ASN A 121 -2.65 -13.03 -5.05
C ASN A 121 -2.34 -13.09 -3.55
N LEU A 122 -2.06 -11.94 -2.90
CA LEU A 122 -1.88 -11.90 -1.46
C LEU A 122 -3.22 -12.12 -0.76
N VAL A 123 -3.26 -13.16 0.07
CA VAL A 123 -4.43 -13.48 0.88
C VAL A 123 -4.49 -12.54 2.08
N TYR A 124 -5.66 -11.95 2.30
CA TYR A 124 -5.89 -11.12 3.50
C TYR A 124 -6.18 -12.01 4.70
N GLU A 125 -5.43 -11.82 5.77
CA GLU A 125 -5.68 -12.45 7.07
C GLU A 125 -6.30 -11.45 8.06
N ASN A 126 -7.30 -11.91 8.81
CA ASN A 126 -7.85 -11.12 9.90
C ASN A 126 -6.93 -11.21 11.13
N PRO A 127 -6.61 -10.11 11.80
CA PRO A 127 -5.88 -10.17 13.05
C PRO A 127 -6.72 -10.86 14.13
N ILE A 128 -6.06 -11.60 15.00
CA ILE A 128 -6.68 -12.24 16.18
C ILE A 128 -7.06 -11.21 17.25
N LYS A 129 -6.39 -10.03 17.25
CA LYS A 129 -6.67 -8.93 18.17
C LYS A 129 -6.37 -7.59 17.51
N ARG A 130 -7.22 -6.59 17.78
CA ARG A 130 -7.03 -5.18 17.37
C ARG A 130 -7.15 -4.27 18.58
N ASN A 131 -6.20 -3.35 18.73
CA ASN A 131 -6.24 -2.34 19.78
C ASN A 131 -5.48 -1.08 19.32
N ALA A 132 -6.14 0.07 19.31
CA ALA A 132 -5.54 1.41 19.14
C ALA A 132 -4.47 1.52 18.02
N GLY A 133 -4.71 0.90 16.87
CA GLY A 133 -3.77 0.89 15.74
C GLY A 133 -2.84 -0.32 15.69
N LEU A 134 -2.81 -1.15 16.73
CA LEU A 134 -2.07 -2.42 16.77
C LEU A 134 -2.96 -3.58 16.34
N ASP A 135 -2.59 -4.25 15.26
CA ASP A 135 -3.17 -5.49 14.76
C ASP A 135 -2.21 -6.65 15.08
N ILE A 136 -2.68 -7.66 15.82
CA ILE A 136 -1.92 -8.87 16.15
C ILE A 136 -2.48 -10.03 15.34
N TYR A 137 -1.62 -10.74 14.61
CA TYR A 137 -1.96 -11.92 13.81
C TYR A 137 -1.55 -13.23 14.50
N GLU A 138 -0.40 -13.24 15.17
CA GLU A 138 0.07 -14.35 16.01
C GLU A 138 0.62 -13.79 17.32
N ASN A 139 0.34 -14.48 18.44
CA ASN A 139 0.99 -14.15 19.70
C ASN A 139 2.47 -14.59 19.70
N ALA A 140 3.29 -13.94 20.51
CA ALA A 140 4.67 -14.34 20.70
C ALA A 140 4.77 -15.79 21.21
N LYS A 141 5.76 -16.52 20.69
CA LYS A 141 6.13 -17.87 21.16
C LYS A 141 7.47 -17.78 21.91
N PRO A 142 7.61 -18.41 23.08
CA PRO A 142 8.79 -18.21 23.95
C PRO A 142 10.16 -18.42 23.30
N GLU A 143 10.25 -19.38 22.36
CA GLU A 143 11.55 -19.75 21.73
C GLU A 143 11.79 -19.02 20.40
N ASN A 144 10.88 -18.11 19.99
CA ASN A 144 11.00 -17.46 18.69
C ASN A 144 11.76 -16.15 18.78
N ASN A 145 12.45 -15.82 17.70
CA ASN A 145 13.15 -14.54 17.52
C ASN A 145 12.32 -13.59 16.65
N TYR A 146 12.26 -12.33 17.06
CA TYR A 146 11.45 -11.32 16.39
C TYR A 146 12.28 -10.10 15.99
N LEU A 147 11.85 -9.47 14.90
CA LEU A 147 12.38 -8.21 14.40
C LEU A 147 11.24 -7.21 14.20
N ILE A 148 11.39 -6.01 14.71
CA ILE A 148 10.47 -4.90 14.47
C ILE A 148 11.16 -3.88 13.57
N THR A 149 10.54 -3.55 12.44
CA THR A 149 10.97 -2.44 11.57
C THR A 149 10.06 -1.25 11.79
N VAL A 150 10.64 -0.08 12.04
CA VAL A 150 9.91 1.13 12.47
C VAL A 150 10.13 2.27 11.49
N ASP A 151 9.04 2.90 11.07
CA ASP A 151 8.98 4.14 10.32
C ASP A 151 8.25 5.20 11.16
N VAL A 152 8.82 6.40 11.27
CA VAL A 152 8.36 7.43 12.22
C VAL A 152 7.85 8.67 11.49
N ALA A 153 6.63 9.07 11.79
CA ALA A 153 6.02 10.31 11.34
C ALA A 153 5.83 11.32 12.48
N ARG A 154 5.51 12.58 12.14
CA ARG A 154 5.38 13.69 13.09
C ARG A 154 4.09 13.70 13.91
N GLY A 155 3.14 12.81 13.62
CA GLY A 155 1.85 12.75 14.33
C GLY A 155 0.97 13.98 14.10
N LEU A 156 0.94 14.49 12.87
CA LEU A 156 0.17 15.67 12.44
C LEU A 156 -1.10 15.32 11.64
N GLY A 157 -1.47 14.02 11.60
CA GLY A 157 -2.65 13.53 10.89
C GLY A 157 -2.42 13.20 9.40
N ASN A 158 -1.26 13.57 8.82
CA ASN A 158 -0.92 13.31 7.41
C ASN A 158 -0.26 11.95 7.23
N ASP A 159 1.00 11.83 7.64
CA ASP A 159 1.79 10.61 7.55
C ASP A 159 1.62 9.74 8.80
N TYR A 160 1.85 8.45 8.66
CA TYR A 160 1.68 7.48 9.74
C TYR A 160 3.01 7.08 10.35
N SER A 161 3.09 7.12 11.69
CA SER A 161 4.06 6.30 12.42
C SER A 161 3.59 4.85 12.35
N ALA A 162 4.48 3.96 11.95
CA ALA A 162 4.15 2.56 11.75
C ALA A 162 5.29 1.64 12.15
N PHE A 163 4.96 0.41 12.53
CA PHE A 163 5.93 -0.68 12.62
C PHE A 163 5.32 -2.01 12.20
N ILE A 164 6.18 -2.94 11.82
CA ILE A 164 5.83 -4.32 11.51
C ILE A 164 6.70 -5.24 12.35
N VAL A 165 6.08 -6.24 12.99
CA VAL A 165 6.76 -7.29 13.74
C VAL A 165 6.86 -8.53 12.87
N PHE A 166 8.07 -9.01 12.66
CA PHE A 166 8.37 -10.23 11.93
C PHE A 166 8.83 -11.32 12.88
N ASP A 167 8.28 -12.52 12.74
CA ASP A 167 8.90 -13.73 13.24
C ASP A 167 10.02 -14.11 12.26
N ILE A 168 11.26 -14.07 12.74
CA ILE A 168 12.48 -14.34 11.95
C ILE A 168 13.15 -15.66 12.34
N THR A 169 12.45 -16.50 13.10
CA THR A 169 12.98 -17.77 13.62
C THR A 169 13.31 -18.74 12.49
N GLN A 170 12.43 -18.81 11.49
CA GLN A 170 12.59 -19.70 10.33
C GLN A 170 12.13 -19.00 9.05
N PHE A 171 12.80 -19.31 7.93
CA PHE A 171 12.35 -18.83 6.62
C PHE A 171 11.24 -19.75 6.06
N PRO A 172 10.19 -19.21 5.42
CA PRO A 172 9.92 -17.80 5.16
C PRO A 172 9.51 -17.04 6.42
N TYR A 173 10.01 -15.80 6.57
CA TYR A 173 9.65 -14.92 7.68
C TYR A 173 8.17 -14.55 7.62
N LYS A 174 7.55 -14.38 8.80
CA LYS A 174 6.12 -14.09 8.92
C LYS A 174 5.89 -12.73 9.57
N VAL A 175 4.92 -11.98 9.06
CA VAL A 175 4.38 -10.81 9.75
C VAL A 175 3.42 -11.30 10.84
N VAL A 176 3.73 -11.04 12.10
CA VAL A 176 2.94 -11.48 13.26
C VAL A 176 2.18 -10.36 13.95
N ALA A 177 2.62 -9.10 13.78
CA ALA A 177 1.87 -7.92 14.19
C ALA A 177 2.23 -6.72 13.33
N LYS A 178 1.37 -5.71 13.33
CA LYS A 178 1.64 -4.39 12.76
C LYS A 178 0.96 -3.30 13.58
N TYR A 179 1.57 -2.14 13.58
CA TYR A 179 1.01 -0.92 14.17
C TYR A 179 0.95 0.20 13.13
N ARG A 180 -0.07 1.04 13.23
CA ARG A 180 -0.21 2.22 12.37
C ARG A 180 -1.06 3.29 13.06
N ASN A 181 -0.50 4.50 13.20
CA ASN A 181 -1.21 5.65 13.75
C ASN A 181 -0.63 6.96 13.19
N ASN A 182 -1.46 7.89 12.74
CA ASN A 182 -1.03 9.18 12.18
C ASN A 182 -1.14 10.36 13.15
N GLU A 183 -1.63 10.12 14.37
CA GLU A 183 -1.81 11.15 15.40
C GLU A 183 -0.86 10.98 16.59
N ILE A 184 -0.21 9.79 16.70
CA ILE A 184 0.71 9.53 17.79
C ILE A 184 1.89 10.48 17.75
N LYS A 185 2.15 11.13 18.89
CA LYS A 185 3.30 12.04 19.01
C LYS A 185 4.61 11.24 19.06
N PRO A 186 5.68 11.71 18.40
CA PRO A 186 6.99 11.03 18.40
C PRO A 186 7.53 10.73 19.78
N MET A 187 7.24 11.56 20.79
CA MET A 187 7.66 11.36 22.18
C MET A 187 6.94 10.20 22.88
N LEU A 188 5.77 9.79 22.42
CA LEU A 188 4.97 8.71 23.01
C LEU A 188 5.16 7.38 22.27
N PHE A 189 5.56 7.45 21.00
CA PHE A 189 5.70 6.28 20.15
C PHE A 189 6.75 5.26 20.66
N PRO A 190 7.89 5.69 21.25
CA PRO A 190 8.86 4.77 21.86
C PRO A 190 8.27 3.82 22.89
N ASN A 191 7.35 4.30 23.74
CA ASN A 191 6.73 3.45 24.78
C ASN A 191 5.92 2.30 24.15
N ILE A 192 5.21 2.56 23.04
CA ILE A 192 4.46 1.50 22.32
C ILE A 192 5.42 0.51 21.68
N ILE A 193 6.52 1.01 21.08
CA ILE A 193 7.54 0.15 20.46
C ILE A 193 8.17 -0.76 21.53
N GLU A 194 8.54 -0.20 22.68
CA GLU A 194 9.11 -0.93 23.81
C GLU A 194 8.15 -2.00 24.35
N GLU A 195 6.88 -1.62 24.62
CA GLU A 195 5.86 -2.55 25.12
C GLU A 195 5.68 -3.75 24.17
N VAL A 196 5.56 -3.48 22.88
CA VAL A 196 5.42 -4.53 21.86
C VAL A 196 6.72 -5.31 21.70
N GLY A 197 7.87 -4.66 21.72
CA GLY A 197 9.17 -5.31 21.64
C GLY A 197 9.39 -6.31 22.76
N LYS A 198 9.11 -5.92 23.99
CA LYS A 198 9.16 -6.79 25.19
C LYS A 198 8.14 -7.94 25.09
N ALA A 199 6.92 -7.68 24.63
CA ALA A 199 5.89 -8.71 24.42
C ALA A 199 6.31 -9.76 23.37
N TYR A 200 7.19 -9.40 22.45
CA TYR A 200 7.76 -10.29 21.43
C TYR A 200 9.23 -10.67 21.73
N ASN A 201 9.48 -11.13 22.98
CA ASN A 201 10.76 -11.68 23.45
C ASN A 201 11.94 -10.72 23.29
N ASP A 202 11.78 -9.46 23.67
CA ASP A 202 12.78 -8.40 23.47
C ASP A 202 13.25 -8.33 22.02
N ALA A 203 12.29 -8.18 21.10
CA ALA A 203 12.51 -8.18 19.68
C ALA A 203 13.62 -7.22 19.23
N TRP A 204 14.37 -7.58 18.20
CA TRP A 204 15.32 -6.68 17.55
C TRP A 204 14.60 -5.50 16.93
N LEU A 205 15.09 -4.28 17.15
CA LEU A 205 14.50 -3.06 16.57
C LEU A 205 15.38 -2.50 15.45
N LEU A 206 14.81 -2.27 14.28
CA LEU A 206 15.42 -1.52 13.18
C LEU A 206 14.59 -0.27 12.91
N ILE A 207 15.10 0.89 13.27
CA ILE A 207 14.39 2.17 13.16
C ILE A 207 14.93 2.97 11.99
N GLU A 208 14.04 3.51 11.15
CA GLU A 208 14.40 4.53 10.17
C GLU A 208 14.65 5.86 10.91
N VAL A 209 15.89 6.35 10.85
CA VAL A 209 16.34 7.54 11.60
C VAL A 209 16.39 8.81 10.75
N ASN A 210 15.61 8.87 9.70
CA ASN A 210 15.40 10.10 8.96
C ASN A 210 14.51 11.04 9.77
N ASP A 211 14.72 12.34 9.62
CA ASP A 211 13.91 13.39 10.27
C ASP A 211 13.75 13.14 11.79
N ILE A 212 12.54 12.84 12.24
CA ILE A 212 12.18 12.67 13.66
C ILE A 212 12.52 11.27 14.21
N GLY A 213 12.83 10.29 13.36
CA GLY A 213 13.14 8.92 13.79
C GLY A 213 14.39 8.82 14.66
N ASP A 214 15.33 9.73 14.48
CA ASP A 214 16.52 9.85 15.35
C ASP A 214 16.14 10.11 16.83
N GLN A 215 15.16 10.96 17.06
CA GLN A 215 14.65 11.24 18.43
C GLN A 215 14.03 10.00 19.04
N VAL A 216 13.21 9.23 18.29
CA VAL A 216 12.59 7.99 18.77
C VAL A 216 13.65 6.95 19.11
N ALA A 217 14.67 6.78 18.25
CA ALA A 217 15.77 5.86 18.50
C ALA A 217 16.56 6.23 19.77
N ASN A 218 16.82 7.52 19.99
CA ASN A 218 17.52 8.00 21.18
C ASN A 218 16.72 7.76 22.47
N ILE A 219 15.41 8.00 22.48
CA ILE A 219 14.54 7.72 23.63
C ILE A 219 14.56 6.24 23.96
N LEU A 220 14.39 5.37 22.95
CA LEU A 220 14.43 3.91 23.15
C LEU A 220 15.76 3.46 23.74
N HIS A 221 16.88 3.98 23.27
CA HIS A 221 18.20 3.54 23.69
C HIS A 221 18.64 4.13 25.03
N TYR A 222 18.47 5.45 25.24
CA TYR A 222 19.02 6.13 26.41
C TYR A 222 18.03 6.29 27.57
N ASP A 223 16.72 6.49 27.27
CA ASP A 223 15.73 6.74 28.29
C ASP A 223 15.00 5.45 28.72
N LEU A 224 14.72 4.56 27.75
CA LEU A 224 14.02 3.29 27.98
C LEU A 224 14.99 2.10 28.09
N GLU A 225 16.29 2.32 27.89
CA GLU A 225 17.34 1.31 27.98
C GLU A 225 17.04 0.02 27.19
N TYR A 226 16.50 0.18 25.96
CA TYR A 226 16.18 -0.95 25.10
C TYR A 226 17.45 -1.46 24.41
N ASP A 227 17.95 -2.63 24.81
CA ASP A 227 19.26 -3.16 24.41
C ASP A 227 19.31 -3.64 22.95
N ASN A 228 18.22 -4.21 22.44
CA ASN A 228 18.17 -4.87 21.12
C ASN A 228 17.92 -3.90 19.96
N LEU A 229 18.53 -2.71 20.01
CA LEU A 229 18.46 -1.72 18.95
C LEU A 229 19.59 -1.95 17.94
N LEU A 230 19.22 -2.21 16.67
CA LEU A 230 20.18 -2.43 15.59
C LEU A 230 20.85 -1.12 15.18
N MET A 231 22.15 -1.20 14.93
CA MET A 231 22.99 -0.08 14.51
C MET A 231 23.46 -0.26 13.07
N ALA A 232 23.39 0.80 12.28
CA ALA A 232 23.93 0.83 10.94
C ALA A 232 25.30 1.51 10.90
N SER A 233 26.16 1.06 9.96
CA SER A 233 27.45 1.70 9.71
C SER A 233 27.27 3.09 9.09
N MET A 234 28.03 4.07 9.60
CA MET A 234 28.12 5.41 9.00
C MET A 234 29.09 5.44 7.80
N ARG A 235 29.93 4.43 7.62
CA ARG A 235 30.92 4.31 6.54
C ARG A 235 30.91 2.90 5.96
N GLY A 236 31.23 2.76 4.69
CA GLY A 236 31.23 1.48 3.98
C GLY A 236 29.96 1.24 3.18
N ARG A 237 29.41 0.02 3.21
CA ARG A 237 28.18 -0.30 2.49
C ARG A 237 26.99 0.43 3.11
N ALA A 238 26.24 1.12 2.26
CA ALA A 238 25.01 1.81 2.68
C ALA A 238 24.04 0.83 3.35
N GLY A 239 23.56 1.18 4.57
CA GLY A 239 22.59 0.39 5.33
C GLY A 239 23.13 -0.91 5.93
N GLN A 240 24.46 -1.13 5.96
CA GLN A 240 25.05 -2.31 6.59
C GLN A 240 24.84 -2.26 8.10
N ILE A 241 24.17 -3.27 8.66
CA ILE A 241 24.02 -3.47 10.10
C ILE A 241 25.37 -3.97 10.65
N VAL A 242 25.86 -3.35 11.70
CA VAL A 242 27.17 -3.63 12.29
C VAL A 242 27.13 -4.13 13.72
N GLY A 243 25.93 -4.25 14.32
CA GLY A 243 25.75 -4.80 15.66
C GLY A 243 24.68 -4.09 16.47
N THR A 244 24.71 -4.34 17.76
CA THR A 244 23.86 -3.75 18.80
C THR A 244 24.75 -3.23 19.94
N GLY A 245 24.21 -2.33 20.75
CA GLY A 245 24.92 -1.80 21.91
C GLY A 245 25.99 -0.75 21.59
N PHE A 246 26.89 -0.49 22.52
CA PHE A 246 27.93 0.54 22.44
C PHE A 246 29.05 0.19 21.44
N SER A 247 28.74 0.14 20.18
CA SER A 247 29.74 0.00 19.12
C SER A 247 30.28 1.36 18.72
N GLY A 248 31.60 1.53 18.78
CA GLY A 248 32.34 2.77 18.69
C GLY A 248 31.96 3.81 17.65
N LYS A 249 32.69 4.92 17.58
CA LYS A 249 32.47 6.22 16.87
C LYS A 249 32.03 6.21 15.37
N LYS A 250 31.67 5.05 14.78
CA LYS A 250 31.36 4.91 13.34
C LYS A 250 30.00 4.25 13.05
N SER A 251 29.19 4.03 14.06
CA SER A 251 27.82 3.51 13.96
C SER A 251 26.79 4.53 14.42
N GLN A 252 25.57 4.43 13.90
CA GLN A 252 24.41 5.20 14.36
C GLN A 252 23.28 4.24 14.72
N LEU A 253 22.46 4.62 15.70
CA LEU A 253 21.25 3.91 16.04
C LEU A 253 20.33 3.85 14.82
N GLY A 254 19.80 2.67 14.51
CA GLY A 254 18.90 2.51 13.37
C GLY A 254 19.57 2.69 12.00
N VAL A 255 18.77 2.90 10.97
CA VAL A 255 19.22 3.04 9.57
C VAL A 255 18.74 4.36 8.97
N ARG A 256 19.66 5.09 8.34
CA ARG A 256 19.29 6.27 7.54
C ARG A 256 18.90 5.82 6.15
N MET A 257 17.63 6.06 5.78
CA MET A 257 17.10 5.72 4.46
C MET A 257 17.58 6.73 3.41
N THR A 258 18.78 6.49 2.88
CA THR A 258 19.32 7.22 1.73
C THR A 258 18.81 6.63 0.42
N SER A 259 18.95 7.36 -0.69
CA SER A 259 18.59 6.84 -2.02
C SER A 259 19.32 5.52 -2.35
N ALA A 260 20.56 5.36 -1.88
CA ALA A 260 21.34 4.13 -2.08
C ALA A 260 20.76 2.96 -1.26
N VAL A 261 20.43 3.17 0.03
CA VAL A 261 19.82 2.16 0.90
C VAL A 261 18.47 1.76 0.37
N LYS A 262 17.62 2.73 0.00
CA LYS A 262 16.28 2.48 -0.58
C LYS A 262 16.38 1.66 -1.87
N LYS A 263 17.30 2.03 -2.77
CA LYS A 263 17.51 1.32 -4.03
C LYS A 263 17.98 -0.12 -3.81
N LEU A 264 18.89 -0.33 -2.86
CA LEU A 264 19.39 -1.67 -2.50
C LEU A 264 18.28 -2.53 -1.89
N GLY A 265 17.52 -1.99 -0.92
CA GLY A 265 16.41 -2.68 -0.29
C GLY A 265 15.30 -3.07 -1.29
N CYS A 266 14.92 -2.12 -2.16
CA CYS A 266 13.96 -2.38 -3.23
C CYS A 266 14.45 -3.42 -4.24
N SER A 267 15.75 -3.41 -4.59
CA SER A 267 16.33 -4.42 -5.48
C SER A 267 16.31 -5.82 -4.85
N ASN A 268 16.66 -5.93 -3.57
CA ASN A 268 16.61 -7.20 -2.86
C ASN A 268 15.18 -7.73 -2.74
N LEU A 269 14.21 -6.87 -2.38
CA LEU A 269 12.80 -7.27 -2.29
C LEU A 269 12.25 -7.81 -3.62
N LYS A 270 12.81 -7.37 -4.74
CA LYS A 270 12.40 -7.83 -6.08
C LYS A 270 12.86 -9.25 -6.40
N THR A 271 13.88 -9.75 -5.70
CA THR A 271 14.47 -11.09 -5.90
C THR A 271 13.79 -12.18 -5.07
N PHE A 272 12.96 -11.81 -4.11
CA PHE A 272 12.09 -12.69 -3.36
C PHE A 272 10.69 -12.78 -4.02
#